data_c8fb636f7c6cdbb7843ee6dc0a770eae
#
_entry.id   c8fb636f7c6cdbb7843ee6dc0a770eae
#
_cell.length_a   1.000
_cell.length_b   1.000
_cell.length_c   1.000
_cell.angle_alpha   90.00
_cell.angle_beta   90.00
_cell.angle_gamma   90.00
#
_symmetry.space_group_name_H-M   'P 1'
#
loop_
_entity.id
_entity.type
_entity.pdbx_description
1 polymer ?
#
loop_
_entity_poly.entity_id
_entity_poly.type
_entity_poly.pdbx_seq_one_letter_code
_entity_poly.pdbx_strand_id
1 'polypeptide(L)'
;MAARRTRWNSNKENVCMNDLKKLIREVPDYPKPGILFYDLTTLLKDKQGFHTLIDRLCEHYNGHTIDLVAGIEARGFIFAPALAYRLGAGFVPVRKPKKLPAKTASISYALEYGTDALEIHEDAVKPGQRVIICDDLLATGGTAAATCKLVQKLGGTVEGGAFAVELTFLGGRKKLNGMDVFSLIQYDK
;
A
#
# COMPACT_ATOMS: atom_id res chain seq x y z
N MET A 1 -0.70 -8.76 -35.63
CA MET A 1 0.32 -9.42 -34.79
C MET A 1 -0.27 -9.68 -33.42
N ALA A 2 -0.57 -10.94 -33.10
CA ALA A 2 -1.20 -11.33 -31.86
C ALA A 2 -0.14 -11.34 -30.73
N ALA A 3 -0.35 -10.52 -29.70
CA ALA A 3 0.50 -10.49 -28.52
C ALA A 3 0.45 -11.87 -27.81
N ARG A 4 1.58 -12.56 -27.74
CA ARG A 4 1.73 -13.77 -26.92
C ARG A 4 1.53 -13.37 -25.46
N ARG A 5 0.35 -13.67 -24.91
CA ARG A 5 0.16 -13.73 -23.46
C ARG A 5 1.06 -14.85 -22.93
N THR A 6 2.13 -14.48 -22.26
CA THR A 6 2.94 -15.41 -21.50
C THR A 6 2.05 -16.02 -20.42
N ARG A 7 1.63 -17.29 -20.64
CA ARG A 7 1.01 -18.11 -19.58
C ARG A 7 2.06 -18.31 -18.49
N TRP A 8 1.95 -17.58 -17.40
CA TRP A 8 2.59 -17.98 -16.17
C TRP A 8 1.92 -19.26 -15.67
N ASN A 9 2.69 -20.34 -15.59
CA ASN A 9 2.24 -21.62 -15.03
C ASN A 9 1.87 -21.40 -13.58
N SER A 10 0.58 -21.42 -13.31
CA SER A 10 0.02 -21.45 -11.95
C SER A 10 0.13 -22.86 -11.38
N ASN A 11 1.31 -23.26 -10.91
CA ASN A 11 1.36 -24.24 -9.84
C ASN A 11 0.94 -23.50 -8.57
N LYS A 12 -0.37 -23.36 -8.40
CA LYS A 12 -1.00 -22.83 -7.19
C LYS A 12 -0.91 -23.91 -6.10
N GLU A 13 0.22 -24.03 -5.44
CA GLU A 13 0.17 -24.38 -4.04
C GLU A 13 -0.49 -23.20 -3.33
N ASN A 14 -1.72 -23.40 -2.86
CA ASN A 14 -2.47 -22.40 -2.10
C ASN A 14 -1.73 -22.14 -0.78
N VAL A 15 -0.78 -21.22 -0.78
CA VAL A 15 -0.19 -20.70 0.45
C VAL A 15 -1.33 -20.02 1.22
N CYS A 16 -1.72 -20.64 2.33
CA CYS A 16 -2.78 -20.14 3.20
C CYS A 16 -2.32 -18.79 3.82
N MET A 17 -3.28 -17.87 4.11
CA MET A 17 -2.97 -16.60 4.80
C MET A 17 -2.20 -16.83 6.10
N ASN A 18 -2.49 -17.91 6.83
CA ASN A 18 -1.76 -18.28 8.04
C ASN A 18 -0.29 -18.64 7.78
N ASP A 19 0.06 -19.05 6.56
CA ASP A 19 1.44 -19.36 6.21
C ASP A 19 2.24 -18.09 5.91
N LEU A 20 1.60 -17.05 5.36
CA LEU A 20 2.25 -15.75 5.18
C LEU A 20 2.58 -15.08 6.52
N LYS A 21 1.71 -15.22 7.53
CA LYS A 21 2.02 -14.71 8.89
C LYS A 21 3.28 -15.33 9.47
N LYS A 22 3.53 -16.64 9.23
CA LYS A 22 4.74 -17.32 9.71
C LYS A 22 6.03 -16.80 9.09
N LEU A 23 5.94 -16.15 7.93
CA LEU A 23 7.08 -15.53 7.25
C LEU A 23 7.41 -14.13 7.79
N ILE A 24 6.53 -13.53 8.61
CA ILE A 24 6.76 -12.22 9.22
C ILE A 24 7.49 -12.40 10.54
N ARG A 25 8.58 -11.64 10.72
CA ARG A 25 9.35 -11.67 11.97
C ARG A 25 8.72 -10.72 12.98
N GLU A 26 8.43 -11.24 14.16
CA GLU A 26 8.03 -10.45 15.31
C GLU A 26 9.26 -9.97 16.07
N VAL A 27 9.34 -8.65 16.30
CA VAL A 27 10.44 -8.01 17.04
C VAL A 27 9.82 -7.31 18.25
N PRO A 28 9.90 -7.92 19.44
CA PRO A 28 9.37 -7.30 20.64
C PRO A 28 10.19 -6.06 21.04
N ASP A 29 9.55 -5.13 21.73
CA ASP A 29 10.15 -3.92 22.28
C ASP A 29 10.87 -3.01 21.27
N TYR A 30 10.39 -2.96 20.02
CA TYR A 30 10.93 -2.08 18.98
C TYR A 30 9.85 -1.14 18.41
N PRO A 31 10.13 0.18 18.20
CA PRO A 31 11.39 0.90 18.50
C PRO A 31 11.52 1.31 19.99
N LYS A 32 10.55 0.95 20.81
CA LYS A 32 10.57 1.21 22.27
C LYS A 32 9.84 0.09 23.02
N PRO A 33 10.11 -0.08 24.34
CA PRO A 33 9.46 -1.09 25.16
C PRO A 33 7.93 -1.08 25.04
N GLY A 34 7.33 -2.26 24.98
CA GLY A 34 5.88 -2.48 24.89
C GLY A 34 5.32 -2.46 23.46
N ILE A 35 6.14 -2.22 22.42
CA ILE A 35 5.71 -2.28 21.02
C ILE A 35 6.20 -3.59 20.40
N LEU A 36 5.27 -4.34 19.81
CA LEU A 36 5.58 -5.48 18.95
C LEU A 36 5.66 -4.98 17.49
N PHE A 37 6.84 -5.05 16.90
CA PHE A 37 7.06 -4.64 15.51
C PHE A 37 7.01 -5.85 14.58
N TYR A 38 6.24 -5.73 13.50
CA TYR A 38 6.13 -6.74 12.46
C TYR A 38 7.06 -6.43 11.30
N ASP A 39 8.17 -7.15 11.23
CA ASP A 39 9.18 -6.98 10.19
C ASP A 39 8.85 -7.85 8.96
N LEU A 40 8.43 -7.17 7.90
CA LEU A 40 8.07 -7.81 6.64
C LEU A 40 9.27 -8.22 5.80
N THR A 41 10.49 -7.82 6.16
CA THR A 41 11.69 -8.13 5.34
C THR A 41 11.92 -9.63 5.18
N THR A 42 11.52 -10.42 6.16
CA THR A 42 11.61 -11.88 6.10
C THR A 42 10.61 -12.49 5.11
N LEU A 43 9.41 -11.94 5.00
CA LEU A 43 8.42 -12.30 3.98
C LEU A 43 8.88 -11.84 2.59
N LEU A 44 9.42 -10.62 2.48
CA LEU A 44 9.89 -10.07 1.20
C LEU A 44 11.05 -10.87 0.60
N LYS A 45 11.95 -11.43 1.42
CA LYS A 45 13.05 -12.26 0.93
C LYS A 45 12.61 -13.67 0.53
N ASP A 46 11.43 -14.12 1.00
CA ASP A 46 10.87 -15.41 0.60
C ASP A 46 10.21 -15.27 -0.77
N LYS A 47 10.73 -15.99 -1.76
CA LYS A 47 10.27 -15.91 -3.14
C LYS A 47 8.78 -16.18 -3.27
N GLN A 48 8.29 -17.24 -2.63
CA GLN A 48 6.89 -17.64 -2.74
C GLN A 48 5.98 -16.71 -1.94
N GLY A 49 6.41 -16.29 -0.75
CA GLY A 49 5.70 -15.35 0.10
C GLY A 49 5.49 -14.01 -0.59
N PHE A 50 6.54 -13.43 -1.19
CA PHE A 50 6.42 -12.16 -1.91
C PHE A 50 5.50 -12.28 -3.14
N HIS A 51 5.65 -13.34 -3.95
CA HIS A 51 4.76 -13.59 -5.09
C HIS A 51 3.30 -13.71 -4.65
N THR A 52 3.04 -14.54 -3.62
CA THR A 52 1.68 -14.73 -3.12
C THR A 52 1.07 -13.43 -2.63
N LEU A 53 1.84 -12.60 -1.91
CA LEU A 53 1.37 -11.31 -1.42
C LEU A 53 0.94 -10.40 -2.58
N ILE A 54 1.80 -10.22 -3.59
CA ILE A 54 1.48 -9.36 -4.75
C ILE A 54 0.30 -9.93 -5.54
N ASP A 55 0.25 -11.24 -5.76
CA ASP A 55 -0.85 -11.88 -6.48
C ASP A 55 -2.19 -11.67 -5.77
N ARG A 56 -2.24 -11.79 -4.44
CA ARG A 56 -3.46 -11.58 -3.65
C ARG A 56 -3.92 -10.11 -3.68
N LEU A 57 -3.00 -9.16 -3.59
CA LEU A 57 -3.32 -7.74 -3.76
C LEU A 57 -3.92 -7.47 -5.15
N CYS A 58 -3.34 -8.06 -6.20
CA CYS A 58 -3.85 -7.95 -7.56
C CYS A 58 -5.22 -8.61 -7.75
N GLU A 59 -5.42 -9.81 -7.18
CA GLU A 59 -6.68 -10.55 -7.28
C GLU A 59 -7.86 -9.73 -6.73
N HIS A 60 -7.66 -9.00 -5.64
CA HIS A 60 -8.70 -8.15 -5.05
C HIS A 60 -9.17 -7.05 -6.01
N TYR A 61 -8.25 -6.43 -6.73
CA TYR A 61 -8.56 -5.35 -7.67
C TYR A 61 -8.74 -5.84 -9.11
N ASN A 62 -8.82 -7.15 -9.33
CA ASN A 62 -9.04 -7.71 -10.66
C ASN A 62 -10.43 -7.31 -11.18
N GLY A 63 -10.47 -6.77 -12.41
CA GLY A 63 -11.69 -6.26 -13.02
C GLY A 63 -12.01 -4.80 -12.70
N HIS A 64 -11.30 -4.17 -11.78
CA HIS A 64 -11.39 -2.73 -11.56
C HIS A 64 -10.55 -1.99 -12.63
N THR A 65 -11.06 -0.85 -13.10
CA THR A 65 -10.26 0.06 -13.92
C THR A 65 -9.40 0.90 -12.99
N ILE A 66 -8.09 0.70 -13.00
CA ILE A 66 -7.13 1.43 -12.19
C ILE A 66 -6.12 2.09 -13.10
N ASP A 67 -5.98 3.41 -13.00
CA ASP A 67 -5.02 4.18 -13.79
C ASP A 67 -3.66 4.26 -13.09
N LEU A 68 -3.67 4.40 -11.77
CA LEU A 68 -2.47 4.67 -10.98
C LEU A 68 -2.48 3.90 -9.65
N VAL A 69 -1.28 3.55 -9.18
CA VAL A 69 -1.03 3.09 -7.81
C VAL A 69 -0.12 4.09 -7.12
N ALA A 70 -0.63 4.77 -6.10
CA ALA A 70 0.11 5.72 -5.28
C ALA A 70 0.78 4.97 -4.11
N GLY A 71 2.10 4.84 -4.17
CA GLY A 71 2.88 4.19 -3.13
C GLY A 71 3.42 5.18 -2.11
N ILE A 72 3.38 4.82 -0.83
CA ILE A 72 3.79 5.69 0.27
C ILE A 72 5.22 5.39 0.70
N GLU A 73 6.07 6.42 0.82
CA GLU A 73 7.45 6.29 1.30
C GLU A 73 7.47 5.83 2.76
N ALA A 74 8.30 4.86 3.14
CA ALA A 74 9.33 4.23 2.29
C ALA A 74 8.91 2.83 1.83
N ARG A 75 8.25 2.01 2.69
CA ARG A 75 8.04 0.59 2.45
C ARG A 75 6.92 0.31 1.44
N GLY A 76 5.96 1.22 1.29
CA GLY A 76 4.96 1.14 0.23
C GLY A 76 5.56 1.10 -1.17
N PHE A 77 6.77 1.64 -1.37
CA PHE A 77 7.50 1.57 -2.64
C PHE A 77 7.95 0.17 -3.06
N ILE A 78 7.93 -0.78 -2.14
CA ILE A 78 8.27 -2.18 -2.45
C ILE A 78 7.06 -2.85 -3.11
N PHE A 79 5.86 -2.53 -2.67
CA PHE A 79 4.61 -3.19 -3.09
C PHE A 79 3.93 -2.46 -4.25
N ALA A 80 3.86 -1.14 -4.18
CA ALA A 80 3.10 -0.33 -5.13
C ALA A 80 3.56 -0.45 -6.59
N PRO A 81 4.87 -0.42 -6.93
CA PRO A 81 5.32 -0.64 -8.31
C PRO A 81 5.01 -2.05 -8.82
N ALA A 82 5.12 -3.07 -7.97
CA ALA A 82 4.80 -4.44 -8.34
C ALA A 82 3.30 -4.60 -8.61
N LEU A 83 2.45 -3.99 -7.76
CA LEU A 83 1.00 -3.96 -7.93
C LEU A 83 0.61 -3.19 -9.21
N ALA A 84 1.19 -2.00 -9.44
CA ALA A 84 0.96 -1.19 -10.64
C ALA A 84 1.29 -1.96 -11.91
N TYR A 85 2.47 -2.58 -11.96
CA TYR A 85 2.89 -3.41 -13.09
C TYR A 85 1.90 -4.56 -13.39
N ARG A 86 1.44 -5.26 -12.35
CA ARG A 86 0.50 -6.38 -12.48
C ARG A 86 -0.90 -5.93 -12.92
N LEU A 87 -1.36 -4.77 -12.48
CA LEU A 87 -2.66 -4.19 -12.86
C LEU A 87 -2.63 -3.46 -14.21
N GLY A 88 -1.46 -3.25 -14.80
CA GLY A 88 -1.30 -2.43 -16.01
C GLY A 88 -1.52 -0.95 -15.77
N ALA A 89 -1.30 -0.49 -14.52
CA ALA A 89 -1.43 0.89 -14.06
C ALA A 89 -0.07 1.60 -13.98
N GLY A 90 -0.10 2.93 -13.89
CA GLY A 90 1.10 3.72 -13.56
C GLY A 90 1.42 3.70 -12.07
N PHE A 91 2.66 4.02 -11.71
CA PHE A 91 3.09 4.18 -10.30
C PHE A 91 3.35 5.65 -10.00
N VAL A 92 2.88 6.12 -8.83
CA VAL A 92 3.09 7.48 -8.33
C VAL A 92 3.70 7.43 -6.93
N PRO A 93 4.87 8.05 -6.69
CA PRO A 93 5.46 8.13 -5.37
C PRO A 93 4.81 9.23 -4.53
N VAL A 94 4.39 8.89 -3.31
CA VAL A 94 4.00 9.83 -2.26
C VAL A 94 5.09 9.84 -1.22
N ARG A 95 5.67 11.03 -0.93
CA ARG A 95 6.92 11.12 -0.20
C ARG A 95 6.86 12.12 0.96
N LYS A 96 7.82 11.98 1.84
CA LYS A 96 8.12 13.00 2.87
C LYS A 96 8.57 14.31 2.21
N PRO A 97 8.40 15.47 2.89
CA PRO A 97 8.76 16.77 2.34
C PRO A 97 10.20 16.87 1.80
N LYS A 98 10.35 17.61 0.72
CA LYS A 98 11.65 17.88 0.07
C LYS A 98 12.34 16.66 -0.54
N LYS A 99 11.60 15.59 -0.81
CA LYS A 99 12.12 14.39 -1.48
C LYS A 99 11.78 14.33 -2.98
N LEU A 100 10.85 15.14 -3.42
CA LEU A 100 10.43 15.23 -4.83
C LEU A 100 11.05 16.47 -5.49
N PRO A 101 11.61 16.34 -6.73
CA PRO A 101 12.41 17.41 -7.34
C PRO A 101 11.60 18.50 -8.05
N ALA A 102 10.33 18.23 -8.40
CA ALA A 102 9.47 19.19 -9.10
C ALA A 102 8.44 19.85 -8.16
N LYS A 103 7.48 20.61 -8.69
CA LYS A 103 6.40 21.20 -7.91
C LYS A 103 5.53 20.13 -7.25
N THR A 104 5.23 20.34 -5.99
CA THR A 104 4.48 19.39 -5.17
C THR A 104 3.22 19.99 -4.57
N ALA A 105 2.15 19.20 -4.52
CA ALA A 105 1.06 19.38 -3.60
C ALA A 105 1.43 18.73 -2.27
N SER A 106 1.18 19.41 -1.17
CA SER A 106 1.51 18.96 0.18
C SER A 106 0.29 18.94 1.08
N ILE A 107 0.34 18.05 2.08
CA ILE A 107 -0.63 17.97 3.17
C ILE A 107 0.07 17.62 4.47
N SER A 108 -0.27 18.35 5.54
CA SER A 108 0.14 18.00 6.91
C SER A 108 -0.96 17.24 7.61
N TYR A 109 -0.59 16.27 8.45
CA TYR A 109 -1.52 15.46 9.23
C TYR A 109 -0.98 15.17 10.62
N ALA A 110 -1.89 15.02 11.58
CA ALA A 110 -1.54 14.72 12.95
C ALA A 110 -1.13 13.26 13.12
N LEU A 111 -0.05 13.03 13.85
CA LEU A 111 0.35 11.75 14.41
C LEU A 111 -0.10 11.65 15.87
N GLU A 112 0.07 10.50 16.52
CA GLU A 112 -0.09 10.38 17.98
C GLU A 112 0.83 11.35 18.72
N TYR A 113 2.04 11.57 18.18
CA TYR A 113 3.00 12.54 18.71
C TYR A 113 3.50 13.42 17.57
N GLY A 114 3.03 14.70 17.53
CA GLY A 114 3.45 15.70 16.56
C GLY A 114 2.63 15.70 15.27
N THR A 115 3.20 16.33 14.25
CA THR A 115 2.65 16.43 12.90
C THR A 115 3.65 15.89 11.90
N ASP A 116 3.16 15.30 10.84
CA ASP A 116 3.96 14.87 9.70
C ASP A 116 3.35 15.43 8.41
N ALA A 117 4.08 15.38 7.31
CA ALA A 117 3.60 15.85 6.03
C ALA A 117 3.96 14.88 4.91
N LEU A 118 3.13 14.88 3.88
CA LEU A 118 3.36 14.15 2.64
C LEU A 118 3.25 15.08 1.45
N GLU A 119 3.98 14.75 0.42
CA GLU A 119 4.02 15.44 -0.86
C GLU A 119 3.81 14.48 -2.01
N ILE A 120 3.15 14.99 -3.06
CA ILE A 120 2.97 14.34 -4.35
C ILE A 120 3.25 15.39 -5.43
N HIS A 121 3.81 15.02 -6.59
CA HIS A 121 3.96 15.97 -7.70
C HIS A 121 2.59 16.49 -8.16
N GLU A 122 2.51 17.79 -8.49
CA GLU A 122 1.24 18.42 -8.92
C GLU A 122 0.68 17.81 -10.22
N ASP A 123 1.54 17.27 -11.06
CA ASP A 123 1.21 16.63 -12.33
C ASP A 123 1.08 15.08 -12.25
N ALA A 124 1.18 14.52 -11.03
CA ALA A 124 1.19 13.07 -10.84
C ALA A 124 -0.17 12.40 -11.08
N VAL A 125 -1.25 13.13 -10.85
CA VAL A 125 -2.62 12.64 -11.02
C VAL A 125 -3.41 13.63 -11.86
N LYS A 126 -4.05 13.15 -12.91
CA LYS A 126 -4.96 13.94 -13.74
C LYS A 126 -6.40 13.84 -13.19
N PRO A 127 -7.22 14.88 -13.37
CA PRO A 127 -8.62 14.82 -12.97
C PRO A 127 -9.34 13.60 -13.56
N GLY A 128 -10.08 12.90 -12.70
CA GLY A 128 -10.85 11.71 -13.06
C GLY A 128 -10.06 10.40 -13.08
N GLN A 129 -8.74 10.41 -12.92
CA GLN A 129 -7.97 9.16 -12.83
C GLN A 129 -8.32 8.39 -11.54
N ARG A 130 -8.40 7.07 -11.70
CA ARG A 130 -8.74 6.12 -10.63
C ARG A 130 -7.47 5.60 -9.99
N VAL A 131 -7.32 5.84 -8.69
CA VAL A 131 -6.08 5.62 -7.95
C VAL A 131 -6.29 4.64 -6.80
N ILE A 132 -5.41 3.64 -6.69
CA ILE A 132 -5.26 2.83 -5.47
C ILE A 132 -4.12 3.42 -4.66
N ILE A 133 -4.31 3.61 -3.35
CA ILE A 133 -3.19 3.87 -2.44
C ILE A 133 -2.60 2.54 -1.96
N CYS A 134 -1.27 2.47 -1.83
CA CYS A 134 -0.59 1.24 -1.44
C CYS A 134 0.50 1.52 -0.41
N ASP A 135 0.47 0.75 0.68
CA ASP A 135 1.51 0.78 1.71
C ASP A 135 1.74 -0.64 2.28
N ASP A 136 2.79 -0.80 3.05
CA ASP A 136 3.07 -2.06 3.73
C ASP A 136 2.17 -2.30 4.93
N LEU A 137 1.82 -1.25 5.67
CA LEU A 137 1.12 -1.35 6.94
C LEU A 137 -0.01 -0.30 7.08
N LEU A 138 -1.20 -0.76 7.39
CA LEU A 138 -2.28 0.07 7.89
C LEU A 138 -2.31 0.00 9.43
N ALA A 139 -1.77 1.02 10.08
CA ALA A 139 -1.80 1.18 11.54
C ALA A 139 -2.95 2.11 11.96
N THR A 140 -2.65 3.36 12.34
CA THR A 140 -3.67 4.35 12.75
C THR A 140 -4.41 5.01 11.57
N GLY A 141 -4.02 4.74 10.33
CA GLY A 141 -4.64 5.24 9.11
C GLY A 141 -4.36 6.72 8.77
N GLY A 142 -3.56 7.42 9.56
CA GLY A 142 -3.26 8.85 9.34
C GLY A 142 -2.59 9.11 8.00
N THR A 143 -1.53 8.37 7.71
CA THR A 143 -0.74 8.45 6.46
C THR A 143 -1.60 8.10 5.23
N ALA A 144 -2.37 7.02 5.32
CA ALA A 144 -3.26 6.60 4.24
C ALA A 144 -4.34 7.65 3.95
N ALA A 145 -5.00 8.19 5.01
CA ALA A 145 -6.00 9.24 4.86
C ALA A 145 -5.40 10.54 4.27
N ALA A 146 -4.18 10.92 4.65
CA ALA A 146 -3.47 12.05 4.07
C ALA A 146 -3.20 11.84 2.57
N THR A 147 -2.78 10.62 2.20
CA THR A 147 -2.55 10.26 0.79
C THR A 147 -3.84 10.33 -0.03
N CYS A 148 -4.98 9.86 0.51
CA CYS A 148 -6.28 10.01 -0.14
C CYS A 148 -6.61 11.48 -0.44
N LYS A 149 -6.41 12.36 0.55
CA LYS A 149 -6.66 13.80 0.38
C LYS A 149 -5.75 14.43 -0.67
N LEU A 150 -4.48 13.98 -0.79
CA LEU A 150 -3.57 14.46 -1.84
C LEU A 150 -4.07 14.07 -3.23
N VAL A 151 -4.46 12.82 -3.42
CA VAL A 151 -5.03 12.33 -4.69
C VAL A 151 -6.28 13.12 -5.06
N GLN A 152 -7.22 13.30 -4.10
CA GLN A 152 -8.44 14.07 -4.30
C GLN A 152 -8.17 15.55 -4.61
N LYS A 153 -7.18 16.16 -3.94
CA LYS A 153 -6.75 17.55 -4.19
C LYS A 153 -6.29 17.76 -5.64
N LEU A 154 -5.72 16.75 -6.27
CA LEU A 154 -5.31 16.77 -7.68
C LEU A 154 -6.45 16.39 -8.64
N GLY A 155 -7.64 16.10 -8.14
CA GLY A 155 -8.81 15.73 -8.93
C GLY A 155 -8.92 14.23 -9.26
N GLY A 156 -8.10 13.38 -8.66
CA GLY A 156 -8.20 11.92 -8.78
C GLY A 156 -9.30 11.33 -7.90
N THR A 157 -9.76 10.16 -8.27
CA THR A 157 -10.70 9.34 -7.50
C THR A 157 -9.95 8.22 -6.81
N VAL A 158 -10.06 8.10 -5.48
CA VAL A 158 -9.48 6.99 -4.74
C VAL A 158 -10.43 5.81 -4.79
N GLU A 159 -10.02 4.73 -5.46
CA GLU A 159 -10.82 3.51 -5.63
C GLU A 159 -10.65 2.54 -4.46
N GLY A 160 -9.49 2.57 -3.80
CA GLY A 160 -9.22 1.68 -2.69
C GLY A 160 -7.85 1.85 -2.08
N GLY A 161 -7.60 1.05 -1.04
CA GLY A 161 -6.31 0.96 -0.37
C GLY A 161 -5.82 -0.49 -0.24
N ALA A 162 -4.62 -0.74 -0.70
CA ALA A 162 -3.95 -2.04 -0.70
C ALA A 162 -2.84 -2.07 0.35
N PHE A 163 -2.96 -2.91 1.36
CA PHE A 163 -2.00 -3.04 2.45
C PHE A 163 -1.55 -4.49 2.62
N ALA A 164 -0.26 -4.70 2.84
CA ALA A 164 0.24 -6.03 3.16
C ALA A 164 -0.25 -6.48 4.55
N VAL A 165 -0.21 -5.58 5.51
CA VAL A 165 -0.58 -5.82 6.91
C VAL A 165 -1.52 -4.73 7.43
N GLU A 166 -2.44 -5.11 8.32
CA GLU A 166 -3.27 -4.20 9.10
C GLU A 166 -3.22 -4.55 10.58
N LEU A 167 -3.04 -3.53 11.42
CA LEU A 167 -3.19 -3.63 12.88
C LEU A 167 -4.60 -3.19 13.24
N THR A 168 -5.54 -4.14 13.23
CA THR A 168 -6.99 -3.85 13.35
C THR A 168 -7.34 -3.17 14.68
N PHE A 169 -6.61 -3.50 15.75
CA PHE A 169 -6.78 -2.92 17.08
C PHE A 169 -6.51 -1.40 17.14
N LEU A 170 -5.76 -0.85 16.16
CA LEU A 170 -5.52 0.61 16.06
C LEU A 170 -6.63 1.35 15.30
N GLY A 171 -7.57 0.62 14.71
CA GLY A 171 -8.76 1.21 14.08
C GLY A 171 -8.48 2.12 12.87
N GLY A 172 -7.34 1.96 12.19
CA GLY A 172 -6.91 2.82 11.08
C GLY A 172 -7.91 2.89 9.94
N ARG A 173 -8.60 1.78 9.66
CA ARG A 173 -9.66 1.68 8.65
C ARG A 173 -10.79 2.71 8.86
N LYS A 174 -11.08 3.10 10.11
CA LYS A 174 -12.10 4.10 10.42
C LYS A 174 -11.81 5.48 9.83
N LYS A 175 -10.54 5.82 9.57
CA LYS A 175 -10.15 7.09 8.92
C LYS A 175 -10.29 7.05 7.40
N LEU A 176 -10.58 5.88 6.83
CA LEU A 176 -10.70 5.62 5.41
C LEU A 176 -12.18 5.34 5.02
N ASN A 177 -13.11 6.01 5.70
CA ASN A 177 -14.55 5.81 5.54
C ASN A 177 -14.99 5.86 4.08
N GLY A 178 -15.76 4.84 3.66
CA GLY A 178 -16.33 4.74 2.30
C GLY A 178 -15.36 4.26 1.22
N MET A 179 -14.11 3.96 1.59
CA MET A 179 -13.12 3.42 0.67
C MET A 179 -13.05 1.88 0.81
N ASP A 180 -12.88 1.19 -0.31
CA ASP A 180 -12.52 -0.23 -0.30
C ASP A 180 -11.09 -0.40 0.25
N VAL A 181 -10.98 -0.99 1.44
CA VAL A 181 -9.68 -1.24 2.09
C VAL A 181 -9.42 -2.73 2.10
N PHE A 182 -8.44 -3.15 1.35
CA PHE A 182 -7.94 -4.51 1.37
C PHE A 182 -6.62 -4.60 2.11
N SER A 183 -6.59 -5.43 3.15
CA SER A 183 -5.38 -5.80 3.89
C SER A 183 -5.25 -7.31 3.91
N LEU A 184 -4.12 -7.82 3.42
CA LEU A 184 -3.96 -9.26 3.25
C LEU A 184 -3.79 -9.99 4.59
N ILE A 185 -2.98 -9.42 5.49
CA ILE A 185 -2.66 -10.00 6.79
C ILE A 185 -3.18 -9.06 7.88
N GLN A 186 -3.91 -9.61 8.84
CA GLN A 186 -4.48 -8.83 9.94
C GLN A 186 -3.99 -9.32 11.29
N TYR A 187 -3.68 -8.37 12.18
CA TYR A 187 -3.34 -8.61 13.57
C TYR A 187 -4.34 -7.86 14.46
N ASP A 188 -4.97 -8.59 15.38
CA ASP A 188 -6.06 -8.06 16.23
C ASP A 188 -5.57 -7.65 17.63
N LYS A 189 -4.30 -7.85 17.91
CA LYS A 189 -3.66 -7.54 19.19
C LYS A 189 -2.15 -7.46 19.04
#